data_49ec54410b134b035e8773ecb17e528e
#
_entry.id   49ec54410b134b035e8773ecb17e528e
#
_cell.length_a   1.000
_cell.length_b   1.000
_cell.length_c   1.000
_cell.angle_alpha   90.00
_cell.angle_beta   90.00
_cell.angle_gamma   90.00
#
_symmetry.space_group_name_H-M   'P 1'
#
loop_
_entity.id
_entity.type
_entity.pdbx_description
1 polymer ?
#
loop_
_entity_poly.entity_id
_entity_poly.type
_entity_poly.pdbx_seq_one_letter_code
_entity_poly.pdbx_strand_id
1 'polypeptide(L)'
;EKAKQKALAFNEIFGQGFFYLELQNNGIEEQNLVNQSLIKLSAETGIPLVATNDAHYLRKEDAKAQEVLLCIQTGKKITDEDRMKFSSDEFYIKSPAEMATAFANIPEAIENTVKIAESCNVELEFNKLHLPEFKVPDGKEPFGYLEGLCAEGLKRLPGDAASRPEYTERLDYELRTIKQMGYVDYFLIVWDFIKYAKDHGIMVGPGRGSAAGSLVAYSLGITNIDPLKYGLLFERFLNPERISMPDIDIDFCFERRSEVIDYVVQKYGADHVAQIITFGTMAARGAIRDVGRALSMPYGDVDKVAKLVPVELNITIEKALND
;
A
#
# COMPACT_ATOMS: atom_id res chain seq x y z
N GLU A 1 -23.98 21.25 24.92
CA GLU A 1 -24.48 20.07 25.61
C GLU A 1 -24.20 18.76 24.84
N LYS A 2 -24.59 18.66 23.56
CA LYS A 2 -24.33 17.45 22.74
C LYS A 2 -22.82 17.11 22.62
N ALA A 3 -21.94 18.11 22.45
CA ALA A 3 -20.49 17.92 22.40
C ALA A 3 -19.97 17.35 23.74
N LYS A 4 -20.43 17.87 24.87
CA LYS A 4 -20.07 17.39 26.19
C LYS A 4 -20.46 15.91 26.39
N GLN A 5 -21.71 15.56 26.03
CA GLN A 5 -22.16 14.16 26.11
C GLN A 5 -21.34 13.22 25.27
N LYS A 6 -20.93 13.63 24.04
CA LYS A 6 -20.06 12.84 23.17
C LYS A 6 -18.65 12.71 23.74
N ALA A 7 -18.08 13.79 24.26
CA ALA A 7 -16.75 13.76 24.89
C ALA A 7 -16.72 12.82 26.10
N LEU A 8 -17.73 12.89 26.98
CA LEU A 8 -17.88 11.99 28.13
C LEU A 8 -18.02 10.52 27.68
N ALA A 9 -18.84 10.26 26.66
CA ALA A 9 -19.01 8.90 26.13
C ALA A 9 -17.69 8.34 25.54
N PHE A 10 -16.90 9.13 24.81
CA PHE A 10 -15.59 8.69 24.32
C PHE A 10 -14.59 8.48 25.47
N ASN A 11 -14.60 9.38 26.46
CA ASN A 11 -13.75 9.22 27.65
C ASN A 11 -14.09 7.96 28.45
N GLU A 12 -15.37 7.56 28.49
CA GLU A 12 -15.79 6.29 29.08
C GLU A 12 -15.33 5.07 28.25
N ILE A 13 -15.48 5.13 26.92
CA ILE A 13 -15.10 4.03 25.99
C ILE A 13 -13.59 3.77 26.04
N PHE A 14 -12.79 4.82 25.96
CA PHE A 14 -11.32 4.69 25.91
C PHE A 14 -10.67 4.62 27.30
N GLY A 15 -11.37 5.06 28.35
CA GLY A 15 -10.88 5.16 29.71
C GLY A 15 -10.24 6.52 30.01
N GLN A 16 -10.19 6.86 31.31
CA GLN A 16 -9.59 8.12 31.77
C GLN A 16 -8.12 8.21 31.38
N GLY A 17 -7.72 9.34 30.79
CA GLY A 17 -6.34 9.61 30.35
C GLY A 17 -6.00 9.07 28.97
N PHE A 18 -6.92 8.38 28.28
CA PHE A 18 -6.71 7.85 26.92
C PHE A 18 -7.56 8.56 25.85
N PHE A 19 -8.34 9.56 26.25
CA PHE A 19 -9.09 10.42 25.34
C PHE A 19 -8.75 11.87 25.63
N TYR A 20 -8.49 12.67 24.59
CA TYR A 20 -8.07 14.06 24.66
C TYR A 20 -8.99 14.95 23.85
N LEU A 21 -9.14 16.20 24.26
CA LEU A 21 -9.77 17.24 23.45
C LEU A 21 -8.65 17.96 22.67
N GLU A 22 -8.74 17.90 21.36
CA GLU A 22 -7.71 18.40 20.44
C GLU A 22 -7.88 19.89 20.18
N LEU A 23 -6.79 20.65 20.30
CA LEU A 23 -6.68 22.07 19.97
C LEU A 23 -5.80 22.25 18.74
N GLN A 24 -6.26 23.01 17.77
CA GLN A 24 -5.51 23.39 16.57
C GLN A 24 -5.44 24.92 16.45
N ASN A 25 -4.35 25.44 15.89
CA ASN A 25 -4.17 26.86 15.62
C ASN A 25 -3.48 27.05 14.25
N ASN A 26 -4.31 27.07 13.19
CA ASN A 26 -3.87 27.28 11.82
C ASN A 26 -4.31 28.64 11.27
N GLY A 27 -4.52 29.63 12.14
CA GLY A 27 -4.91 30.97 11.73
C GLY A 27 -6.36 31.08 11.25
N ILE A 28 -7.22 30.12 11.65
CA ILE A 28 -8.65 30.12 11.29
C ILE A 28 -9.47 30.64 12.47
N GLU A 29 -10.36 31.60 12.23
CA GLU A 29 -11.14 32.24 13.28
C GLU A 29 -12.07 31.24 13.98
N GLU A 30 -12.68 30.33 13.25
CA GLU A 30 -13.54 29.26 13.79
C GLU A 30 -12.79 28.35 14.75
N GLN A 31 -11.50 28.05 14.49
CA GLN A 31 -10.69 27.28 15.44
C GLN A 31 -10.53 28.00 16.78
N ASN A 32 -10.35 29.32 16.76
CA ASN A 32 -10.27 30.09 18.02
C ASN A 32 -11.54 29.99 18.86
N LEU A 33 -12.72 30.05 18.24
CA LEU A 33 -14.00 29.89 18.91
C LEU A 33 -14.17 28.48 19.47
N VAL A 34 -13.80 27.46 18.68
CA VAL A 34 -13.84 26.06 19.09
C VAL A 34 -12.88 25.81 20.25
N ASN A 35 -11.64 26.29 20.16
CA ASN A 35 -10.62 26.14 21.20
C ASN A 35 -11.07 26.70 22.55
N GLN A 36 -11.67 27.92 22.55
CA GLN A 36 -12.23 28.50 23.79
C GLN A 36 -13.32 27.61 24.41
N SER A 37 -14.14 26.99 23.58
CA SER A 37 -15.20 26.07 24.02
C SER A 37 -14.63 24.76 24.55
N LEU A 38 -13.58 24.20 23.90
CA LEU A 38 -12.90 22.98 24.33
C LEU A 38 -12.13 23.17 25.64
N ILE A 39 -11.52 24.34 25.85
CA ILE A 39 -10.86 24.68 27.14
C ILE A 39 -11.87 24.68 28.28
N LYS A 40 -13.04 25.29 28.08
CA LYS A 40 -14.12 25.25 29.08
C LYS A 40 -14.62 23.82 29.31
N LEU A 41 -14.80 23.08 28.24
CA LEU A 41 -15.23 21.68 28.33
C LEU A 41 -14.24 20.81 29.08
N SER A 42 -12.93 20.99 28.84
CA SER A 42 -11.87 20.33 29.58
C SER A 42 -11.94 20.63 31.07
N ALA A 43 -12.08 21.89 31.44
CA ALA A 43 -12.22 22.31 32.84
C ALA A 43 -13.46 21.72 33.51
N GLU A 44 -14.57 21.55 32.79
CA GLU A 44 -15.83 20.98 33.34
C GLU A 44 -15.81 19.45 33.44
N THR A 45 -15.07 18.77 32.57
CA THR A 45 -15.12 17.29 32.44
C THR A 45 -13.89 16.61 32.99
N GLY A 46 -12.79 17.34 33.16
CA GLY A 46 -11.48 16.76 33.51
C GLY A 46 -10.79 16.04 32.35
N ILE A 47 -11.34 16.09 31.15
CA ILE A 47 -10.72 15.50 29.95
C ILE A 47 -9.53 16.36 29.52
N PRO A 48 -8.32 15.81 29.39
CA PRO A 48 -7.13 16.59 29.08
C PRO A 48 -7.14 17.17 27.66
N LEU A 49 -6.42 18.28 27.46
CA LEU A 49 -6.23 18.94 26.19
C LEU A 49 -4.95 18.41 25.50
N VAL A 50 -4.92 18.41 24.18
CA VAL A 50 -3.71 18.16 23.39
C VAL A 50 -3.63 19.13 22.22
N ALA A 51 -2.46 19.71 21.98
CA ALA A 51 -2.23 20.59 20.83
C ALA A 51 -1.68 19.79 19.64
N THR A 52 -2.27 19.97 18.47
CA THR A 52 -1.82 19.36 17.22
C THR A 52 -1.61 20.38 16.13
N ASN A 53 -0.94 19.98 15.05
CA ASN A 53 -0.52 20.92 14.01
C ASN A 53 -1.35 20.85 12.73
N ASP A 54 -1.99 19.72 12.39
CA ASP A 54 -2.70 19.54 11.11
C ASP A 54 -1.84 19.88 9.88
N ALA A 55 -0.61 19.35 9.83
CA ALA A 55 0.35 19.67 8.79
C ALA A 55 -0.02 19.04 7.44
N HIS A 56 -0.06 19.84 6.38
CA HIS A 56 -0.34 19.42 5.01
C HIS A 56 0.84 19.63 4.06
N TYR A 57 1.85 20.38 4.47
CA TYR A 57 3.12 20.61 3.75
C TYR A 57 4.26 20.86 4.73
N LEU A 58 5.50 20.82 4.24
CA LEU A 58 6.69 20.84 5.11
C LEU A 58 7.00 22.22 5.64
N ARG A 59 7.05 23.25 4.77
CA ARG A 59 7.48 24.61 5.10
C ARG A 59 6.39 25.59 4.77
N LYS A 60 6.39 26.74 5.43
CA LYS A 60 5.36 27.77 5.20
C LYS A 60 5.31 28.26 3.75
N GLU A 61 6.46 28.41 3.09
CA GLU A 61 6.57 28.79 1.70
C GLU A 61 5.98 27.75 0.73
N ASP A 62 5.83 26.49 1.14
CA ASP A 62 5.26 25.42 0.32
C ASP A 62 3.72 25.54 0.16
N ALA A 63 3.09 26.46 0.86
CA ALA A 63 1.64 26.71 0.76
C ALA A 63 1.17 26.89 -0.69
N LYS A 64 1.95 27.61 -1.53
CA LYS A 64 1.64 27.81 -2.95
C LYS A 64 1.76 26.52 -3.76
N ALA A 65 2.74 25.69 -3.47
CA ALA A 65 2.90 24.40 -4.12
C ALA A 65 1.75 23.45 -3.76
N GLN A 66 1.33 23.44 -2.49
CA GLN A 66 0.16 22.69 -2.03
C GLN A 66 -1.13 23.14 -2.73
N GLU A 67 -1.31 24.43 -2.94
CA GLU A 67 -2.47 24.97 -3.66
C GLU A 67 -2.53 24.46 -5.11
N VAL A 68 -1.39 24.39 -5.79
CA VAL A 68 -1.27 23.80 -7.13
C VAL A 68 -1.54 22.29 -7.12
N LEU A 69 -1.03 21.56 -6.12
CA LEU A 69 -1.30 20.12 -5.96
C LEU A 69 -2.79 19.84 -5.75
N LEU A 70 -3.49 20.64 -4.95
CA LEU A 70 -4.95 20.54 -4.80
C LEU A 70 -5.68 20.76 -6.13
N CYS A 71 -5.23 21.72 -6.94
CA CYS A 71 -5.79 21.94 -8.28
C CYS A 71 -5.56 20.73 -9.19
N ILE A 72 -4.38 20.11 -9.13
CA ILE A 72 -4.07 18.89 -9.90
C ILE A 72 -4.98 17.75 -9.47
N GLN A 73 -5.10 17.49 -8.17
CA GLN A 73 -5.90 16.41 -7.60
C GLN A 73 -7.40 16.55 -7.93
N THR A 74 -7.92 17.77 -7.90
CA THR A 74 -9.36 18.04 -8.12
C THR A 74 -9.71 18.36 -9.57
N GLY A 75 -8.73 18.36 -10.49
CA GLY A 75 -8.93 18.73 -11.90
C GLY A 75 -9.21 20.21 -12.13
N LYS A 76 -8.99 21.06 -11.14
CA LYS A 76 -9.25 22.52 -11.18
C LYS A 76 -8.01 23.31 -11.61
N LYS A 77 -8.19 24.62 -11.81
CA LYS A 77 -7.14 25.60 -12.08
C LYS A 77 -7.05 26.60 -10.94
N ILE A 78 -5.89 27.26 -10.81
CA ILE A 78 -5.67 28.27 -9.76
C ILE A 78 -6.63 29.47 -9.90
N THR A 79 -7.14 29.70 -11.11
CA THR A 79 -8.09 30.78 -11.44
C THR A 79 -9.55 30.44 -11.16
N ASP A 80 -9.88 29.18 -10.87
CA ASP A 80 -11.24 28.74 -10.62
C ASP A 80 -11.69 29.19 -9.22
N GLU A 81 -12.86 29.80 -9.11
CA GLU A 81 -13.38 30.33 -7.84
C GLU A 81 -13.84 29.24 -6.91
N ASP A 82 -14.41 28.15 -7.45
CA ASP A 82 -14.98 27.01 -6.73
C ASP A 82 -13.97 25.91 -6.40
N ARG A 83 -12.66 26.20 -6.47
CA ARG A 83 -11.61 25.24 -6.15
C ARG A 83 -11.39 25.06 -4.65
N MET A 84 -10.93 23.91 -4.25
CA MET A 84 -10.45 23.67 -2.89
C MET A 84 -9.18 24.50 -2.63
N LYS A 85 -9.16 25.22 -1.51
CA LYS A 85 -8.00 26.00 -1.05
C LYS A 85 -7.98 26.08 0.48
N PHE A 86 -6.80 26.19 1.05
CA PHE A 86 -6.66 26.52 2.47
C PHE A 86 -6.92 28.01 2.70
N SER A 87 -7.52 28.35 3.84
CA SER A 87 -7.81 29.73 4.23
C SER A 87 -6.59 30.47 4.79
N SER A 88 -5.51 29.75 5.11
CA SER A 88 -4.26 30.32 5.63
C SER A 88 -3.06 29.52 5.12
N ASP A 89 -1.85 30.03 5.38
CA ASP A 89 -0.57 29.38 5.09
C ASP A 89 0.04 28.68 6.32
N GLU A 90 -0.76 28.48 7.37
CA GLU A 90 -0.34 27.94 8.67
C GLU A 90 -0.41 26.41 8.80
N PHE A 91 -0.56 25.69 7.68
CA PHE A 91 -0.65 24.22 7.66
C PHE A 91 0.70 23.51 7.38
N TYR A 92 1.81 24.17 7.76
CA TYR A 92 3.15 23.60 7.65
C TYR A 92 3.58 22.89 8.96
N ILE A 93 4.65 22.10 8.89
CA ILE A 93 5.22 21.45 10.09
C ILE A 93 5.91 22.52 10.96
N LYS A 94 5.23 22.95 12.00
CA LYS A 94 5.77 23.91 12.97
C LYS A 94 6.83 23.27 13.88
N SER A 95 7.87 24.02 14.18
CA SER A 95 8.86 23.66 15.18
C SER A 95 8.26 23.61 16.60
N PRO A 96 8.89 22.91 17.56
CA PRO A 96 8.44 22.93 18.95
C PRO A 96 8.32 24.33 19.54
N ALA A 97 9.20 25.27 19.16
CA ALA A 97 9.16 26.67 19.62
C ALA A 97 7.96 27.43 19.06
N GLU A 98 7.62 27.23 17.78
CA GLU A 98 6.43 27.82 17.16
C GLU A 98 5.15 27.25 17.78
N MET A 99 5.09 25.94 18.02
CA MET A 99 3.95 25.31 18.71
C MET A 99 3.81 25.83 20.13
N ALA A 100 4.89 25.93 20.90
CA ALA A 100 4.87 26.50 22.24
C ALA A 100 4.39 27.97 22.24
N THR A 101 4.76 28.74 21.23
CA THR A 101 4.28 30.12 21.05
C THR A 101 2.78 30.17 20.71
N ALA A 102 2.32 29.32 19.81
CA ALA A 102 0.92 29.25 19.39
C ALA A 102 -0.03 28.84 20.52
N PHE A 103 0.44 28.09 21.52
CA PHE A 103 -0.31 27.61 22.67
C PHE A 103 0.26 28.08 24.01
N ALA A 104 0.92 29.25 24.03
CA ALA A 104 1.60 29.78 25.22
C ALA A 104 0.68 29.96 26.44
N ASN A 105 -0.62 30.14 26.22
CA ASN A 105 -1.63 30.24 27.26
C ASN A 105 -2.15 28.91 27.80
N ILE A 106 -1.75 27.77 27.17
CA ILE A 106 -2.17 26.41 27.53
C ILE A 106 -0.97 25.45 27.39
N PRO A 107 0.10 25.64 28.15
CA PRO A 107 1.35 24.83 28.00
C PRO A 107 1.10 23.35 28.25
N GLU A 108 0.14 22.98 29.07
CA GLU A 108 -0.26 21.61 29.34
C GLU A 108 -0.69 20.84 28.08
N ALA A 109 -1.30 21.52 27.10
CA ALA A 109 -1.70 20.89 25.85
C ALA A 109 -0.48 20.46 24.99
N ILE A 110 0.62 21.18 25.11
CA ILE A 110 1.92 20.80 24.51
C ILE A 110 2.59 19.66 25.31
N GLU A 111 2.61 19.75 26.64
CA GLU A 111 3.17 18.71 27.51
C GLU A 111 2.45 17.36 27.31
N ASN A 112 1.17 17.38 27.08
CA ASN A 112 0.38 16.16 26.85
C ASN A 112 0.75 15.45 25.55
N THR A 113 1.34 16.11 24.56
CA THR A 113 1.87 15.45 23.36
C THR A 113 3.00 14.48 23.73
N VAL A 114 3.87 14.86 24.66
CA VAL A 114 4.96 14.01 25.15
C VAL A 114 4.40 12.85 25.96
N LYS A 115 3.42 13.09 26.86
CA LYS A 115 2.78 12.02 27.65
C LYS A 115 2.09 10.98 26.76
N ILE A 116 1.45 11.43 25.67
CA ILE A 116 0.84 10.52 24.68
C ILE A 116 1.94 9.69 24.00
N ALA A 117 3.02 10.33 23.55
CA ALA A 117 4.13 9.62 22.90
C ALA A 117 4.77 8.57 23.84
N GLU A 118 4.98 8.92 25.10
CA GLU A 118 5.53 8.01 26.13
C GLU A 118 4.57 6.84 26.46
N SER A 119 3.25 7.04 26.33
CA SER A 119 2.26 5.99 26.54
C SER A 119 2.13 5.03 25.35
N CYS A 120 2.62 5.41 24.18
CA CYS A 120 2.60 4.59 22.98
C CYS A 120 3.82 3.67 22.95
N ASN A 121 3.58 2.35 22.94
CA ASN A 121 4.63 1.35 22.83
C ASN A 121 4.24 0.36 21.70
N VAL A 122 4.80 0.58 20.50
CA VAL A 122 4.54 -0.25 19.34
C VAL A 122 5.82 -0.94 18.91
N GLU A 123 5.83 -2.26 18.99
CA GLU A 123 6.91 -3.09 18.46
C GLU A 123 6.54 -3.62 17.09
N LEU A 124 7.35 -3.34 16.08
CA LEU A 124 7.21 -3.89 14.75
C LEU A 124 8.08 -5.14 14.62
N GLU A 125 7.44 -6.29 14.42
CA GLU A 125 8.14 -7.53 14.15
C GLU A 125 8.61 -7.56 12.68
N PHE A 126 9.91 -7.40 12.46
CA PHE A 126 10.52 -7.53 11.14
C PHE A 126 10.97 -8.96 10.88
N ASN A 127 11.05 -9.34 9.60
CA ASN A 127 11.53 -10.66 9.14
C ASN A 127 10.70 -11.86 9.64
N LYS A 128 9.47 -11.63 10.11
CA LYS A 128 8.53 -12.70 10.45
C LYS A 128 7.52 -12.88 9.30
N LEU A 129 7.50 -14.06 8.73
CA LEU A 129 6.55 -14.41 7.68
C LEU A 129 5.23 -14.84 8.33
N HIS A 130 4.14 -14.20 7.92
CA HIS A 130 2.78 -14.55 8.29
C HIS A 130 2.09 -15.16 7.07
N LEU A 131 2.39 -16.42 6.77
CA LEU A 131 1.75 -17.13 5.67
C LEU A 131 0.44 -17.74 6.17
N PRO A 132 -0.66 -17.60 5.43
CA PRO A 132 -1.91 -18.28 5.75
C PRO A 132 -1.77 -19.77 5.47
N GLU A 133 -2.52 -20.58 6.22
CA GLU A 133 -2.60 -22.03 6.01
C GLU A 133 -3.65 -22.36 4.94
N PHE A 134 -3.29 -23.27 4.02
CA PHE A 134 -4.24 -23.81 3.06
C PHE A 134 -4.99 -25.00 3.66
N LYS A 135 -6.31 -24.90 3.72
CA LYS A 135 -7.15 -26.02 4.18
C LYS A 135 -7.30 -27.05 3.06
N VAL A 136 -6.51 -28.12 3.15
CA VAL A 136 -6.56 -29.22 2.18
C VAL A 136 -7.89 -29.97 2.31
N PRO A 137 -8.55 -30.32 1.20
CA PRO A 137 -9.73 -31.20 1.22
C PRO A 137 -9.42 -32.55 1.87
N ASP A 138 -10.38 -33.11 2.59
CA ASP A 138 -10.30 -34.42 3.27
C ASP A 138 -9.22 -34.52 4.35
N GLY A 139 -8.68 -33.40 4.85
CA GLY A 139 -7.68 -33.38 5.91
C GLY A 139 -6.34 -34.04 5.55
N LYS A 140 -6.02 -34.12 4.27
CA LYS A 140 -4.72 -34.62 3.79
C LYS A 140 -3.58 -33.67 4.16
N GLU A 141 -2.38 -34.21 4.21
CA GLU A 141 -1.17 -33.43 4.46
C GLU A 141 -0.91 -32.50 3.26
N PRO A 142 -0.67 -31.17 3.48
CA PRO A 142 -0.57 -30.19 2.40
C PRO A 142 0.49 -30.52 1.34
N PHE A 143 1.65 -31.01 1.75
CA PHE A 143 2.72 -31.36 0.81
C PHE A 143 2.34 -32.52 -0.11
N GLY A 144 1.77 -33.60 0.44
CA GLY A 144 1.30 -34.73 -0.37
C GLY A 144 0.16 -34.34 -1.32
N TYR A 145 -0.66 -33.37 -0.92
CA TYR A 145 -1.68 -32.80 -1.81
C TYR A 145 -1.05 -32.01 -2.96
N LEU A 146 -0.04 -31.18 -2.67
CA LEU A 146 0.71 -30.44 -3.69
C LEU A 146 1.41 -31.38 -4.68
N GLU A 147 2.09 -32.42 -4.18
CA GLU A 147 2.73 -33.46 -5.02
C GLU A 147 1.71 -34.12 -5.97
N GLY A 148 0.54 -34.49 -5.46
CA GLY A 148 -0.53 -35.08 -6.25
C GLY A 148 -1.02 -34.15 -7.37
N LEU A 149 -1.24 -32.89 -7.06
CA LEU A 149 -1.65 -31.88 -8.04
C LEU A 149 -0.59 -31.69 -9.12
N CYS A 150 0.69 -31.65 -8.74
CA CYS A 150 1.80 -31.50 -9.69
C CYS A 150 1.94 -32.75 -10.58
N ALA A 151 1.82 -33.96 -10.03
CA ALA A 151 1.87 -35.20 -10.79
C ALA A 151 0.75 -35.29 -11.84
N GLU A 152 -0.49 -34.92 -11.46
CA GLU A 152 -1.61 -34.83 -12.38
C GLU A 152 -1.42 -33.72 -13.43
N GLY A 153 -0.84 -32.58 -13.00
CA GLY A 153 -0.48 -31.49 -13.88
C GLY A 153 0.53 -31.93 -14.95
N LEU A 154 1.59 -32.60 -14.52
CA LEU A 154 2.66 -33.05 -15.42
C LEU A 154 2.15 -34.00 -16.51
N LYS A 155 1.17 -34.86 -16.20
CA LYS A 155 0.52 -35.74 -17.21
C LYS A 155 -0.24 -34.97 -18.28
N ARG A 156 -0.69 -33.76 -17.98
CA ARG A 156 -1.44 -32.89 -18.91
C ARG A 156 -0.54 -32.04 -19.80
N LEU A 157 0.76 -31.96 -19.47
CA LEU A 157 1.71 -31.18 -20.27
C LEU A 157 2.02 -31.84 -21.61
N PRO A 158 2.30 -31.04 -22.66
CA PRO A 158 2.64 -31.58 -23.99
C PRO A 158 3.88 -32.46 -23.98
N GLY A 159 3.94 -33.44 -24.90
CA GLY A 159 5.16 -34.22 -25.16
C GLY A 159 5.46 -35.28 -24.13
N ASP A 160 4.43 -35.81 -23.43
CA ASP A 160 4.56 -36.89 -22.45
C ASP A 160 5.59 -36.57 -21.34
N ALA A 161 5.49 -35.34 -20.82
CA ALA A 161 6.43 -34.81 -19.81
C ALA A 161 6.56 -35.72 -18.58
N ALA A 162 5.48 -36.43 -18.19
CA ALA A 162 5.48 -37.33 -17.05
C ALA A 162 6.41 -38.55 -17.21
N SER A 163 6.72 -38.95 -18.44
CA SER A 163 7.62 -40.08 -18.76
C SER A 163 9.07 -39.66 -19.01
N ARG A 164 9.35 -38.35 -18.97
CA ARG A 164 10.68 -37.80 -19.25
C ARG A 164 11.46 -37.55 -17.97
N PRO A 165 12.64 -38.19 -17.79
CA PRO A 165 13.44 -38.07 -16.56
C PRO A 165 13.75 -36.62 -16.18
N GLU A 166 14.09 -35.77 -17.17
CA GLU A 166 14.44 -34.38 -16.91
C GLU A 166 13.28 -33.55 -16.29
N TYR A 167 12.02 -33.90 -16.57
CA TYR A 167 10.87 -33.24 -15.94
C TYR A 167 10.60 -33.80 -14.54
N THR A 168 10.69 -35.10 -14.36
CA THR A 168 10.43 -35.75 -13.06
C THR A 168 11.50 -35.38 -12.02
N GLU A 169 12.78 -35.42 -12.40
CA GLU A 169 13.89 -35.04 -11.53
C GLU A 169 13.81 -33.54 -11.15
N ARG A 170 13.49 -32.69 -12.13
CA ARG A 170 13.32 -31.26 -11.86
C ARG A 170 12.12 -30.98 -10.96
N LEU A 171 10.99 -31.65 -11.15
CA LEU A 171 9.81 -31.53 -10.31
C LEU A 171 10.11 -31.94 -8.86
N ASP A 172 10.77 -33.09 -8.67
CA ASP A 172 11.17 -33.58 -7.35
C ASP A 172 12.12 -32.63 -6.63
N TYR A 173 13.04 -32.03 -7.36
CA TYR A 173 13.97 -31.03 -6.83
C TYR A 173 13.22 -29.77 -6.35
N GLU A 174 12.35 -29.23 -7.20
CA GLU A 174 11.58 -28.03 -6.87
C GLU A 174 10.62 -28.26 -5.68
N LEU A 175 9.89 -29.39 -5.65
CA LEU A 175 8.99 -29.75 -4.56
C LEU A 175 9.73 -29.87 -3.23
N ARG A 176 10.90 -30.53 -3.22
CA ARG A 176 11.73 -30.60 -1.99
C ARG A 176 12.19 -29.22 -1.53
N THR A 177 12.60 -28.38 -2.43
CA THR A 177 13.02 -27.00 -2.11
C THR A 177 11.86 -26.19 -1.55
N ILE A 178 10.68 -26.24 -2.18
CA ILE A 178 9.47 -25.56 -1.72
C ILE A 178 9.08 -26.02 -0.31
N LYS A 179 9.14 -27.33 -0.04
CA LYS A 179 8.87 -27.91 1.29
C LYS A 179 9.87 -27.43 2.33
N GLN A 180 11.17 -27.52 2.00
CA GLN A 180 12.24 -27.10 2.90
C GLN A 180 12.16 -25.61 3.28
N MET A 181 11.75 -24.76 2.33
CA MET A 181 11.59 -23.33 2.55
C MET A 181 10.24 -22.94 3.20
N GLY A 182 9.32 -23.91 3.40
CA GLY A 182 8.02 -23.67 4.05
C GLY A 182 6.97 -22.97 3.18
N TYR A 183 7.07 -23.08 1.84
CA TYR A 183 6.17 -22.37 0.92
C TYR A 183 5.07 -23.24 0.31
N VAL A 184 4.80 -24.42 0.86
CA VAL A 184 3.76 -25.34 0.37
C VAL A 184 2.40 -24.68 0.31
N ASP A 185 1.96 -24.08 1.42
CA ASP A 185 0.68 -23.40 1.51
C ASP A 185 0.59 -22.21 0.55
N TYR A 186 1.68 -21.47 0.38
CA TYR A 186 1.74 -20.36 -0.57
C TYR A 186 1.44 -20.82 -2.01
N PHE A 187 2.06 -21.91 -2.47
CA PHE A 187 1.77 -22.48 -3.80
C PHE A 187 0.34 -22.97 -3.92
N LEU A 188 -0.20 -23.61 -2.90
CA LEU A 188 -1.58 -24.07 -2.88
C LEU A 188 -2.59 -22.94 -2.92
N ILE A 189 -2.36 -21.85 -2.20
CA ILE A 189 -3.21 -20.66 -2.22
C ILE A 189 -3.19 -19.99 -3.59
N VAL A 190 -1.99 -19.84 -4.20
CA VAL A 190 -1.85 -19.25 -5.53
C VAL A 190 -2.53 -20.14 -6.59
N TRP A 191 -2.32 -21.45 -6.53
CA TRP A 191 -3.03 -22.39 -7.40
C TRP A 191 -4.55 -22.29 -7.27
N ASP A 192 -5.06 -22.18 -6.06
CA ASP A 192 -6.48 -22.17 -5.77
C ASP A 192 -7.22 -20.99 -6.43
N PHE A 193 -6.74 -19.77 -6.25
CA PHE A 193 -7.42 -18.63 -6.84
C PHE A 193 -7.20 -18.52 -8.36
N ILE A 194 -6.08 -19.02 -8.89
CA ILE A 194 -5.89 -19.15 -10.33
C ILE A 194 -6.85 -20.19 -10.92
N LYS A 195 -7.00 -21.33 -10.25
CA LYS A 195 -7.97 -22.36 -10.63
C LYS A 195 -9.38 -21.78 -10.60
N TYR A 196 -9.77 -21.07 -9.55
CA TYR A 196 -11.06 -20.37 -9.48
C TYR A 196 -11.27 -19.47 -10.70
N ALA A 197 -10.31 -18.62 -11.03
CA ALA A 197 -10.40 -17.73 -12.17
C ALA A 197 -10.60 -18.49 -13.49
N LYS A 198 -9.81 -19.54 -13.72
CA LYS A 198 -9.91 -20.38 -14.93
C LYS A 198 -11.24 -21.12 -15.03
N ASP A 199 -11.70 -21.70 -13.93
CA ASP A 199 -12.98 -22.43 -13.87
C ASP A 199 -14.18 -21.51 -14.14
N HIS A 200 -14.06 -20.21 -13.82
CA HIS A 200 -15.11 -19.20 -14.07
C HIS A 200 -14.89 -18.42 -15.38
N GLY A 201 -13.96 -18.86 -16.24
CA GLY A 201 -13.70 -18.22 -17.52
C GLY A 201 -13.11 -16.81 -17.41
N ILE A 202 -12.44 -16.50 -16.28
CA ILE A 202 -11.70 -15.25 -16.10
C ILE A 202 -10.32 -15.46 -16.70
N MET A 203 -9.92 -14.61 -17.65
CA MET A 203 -8.63 -14.72 -18.31
C MET A 203 -7.50 -14.46 -17.33
N VAL A 204 -6.49 -15.36 -17.36
CA VAL A 204 -5.26 -15.28 -16.60
C VAL A 204 -4.08 -15.21 -17.56
N GLY A 205 -3.15 -14.30 -17.32
CA GLY A 205 -1.93 -14.15 -18.13
C GLY A 205 -1.05 -15.40 -18.08
N PRO A 206 -0.12 -15.55 -19.05
CA PRO A 206 0.73 -16.76 -19.17
C PRO A 206 1.77 -16.90 -18.05
N GLY A 207 1.88 -15.90 -17.18
CA GLY A 207 2.92 -15.77 -16.18
C GLY A 207 4.06 -14.84 -16.64
N ARG A 208 4.68 -14.19 -15.68
CA ARG A 208 5.82 -13.28 -15.87
C ARG A 208 6.76 -13.33 -14.67
N GLY A 209 7.86 -12.58 -14.72
CA GLY A 209 8.82 -12.53 -13.63
C GLY A 209 9.58 -13.86 -13.43
N SER A 210 10.06 -14.07 -12.21
CA SER A 210 10.89 -15.24 -11.86
C SER A 210 10.10 -16.54 -11.74
N ALA A 211 8.79 -16.47 -11.43
CA ALA A 211 7.93 -17.64 -11.28
C ALA A 211 7.81 -18.49 -12.57
N ALA A 212 8.04 -17.89 -13.74
CA ALA A 212 8.11 -18.61 -15.00
C ALA A 212 9.25 -19.68 -15.05
N GLY A 213 10.23 -19.60 -14.14
CA GLY A 213 11.30 -20.59 -13.98
C GLY A 213 10.92 -21.84 -13.20
N SER A 214 9.71 -21.91 -12.63
CA SER A 214 9.24 -23.04 -11.82
C SER A 214 8.42 -24.04 -12.62
N LEU A 215 8.84 -25.30 -12.60
CA LEU A 215 8.10 -26.43 -13.17
C LEU A 215 6.87 -26.78 -12.30
N VAL A 216 6.96 -26.59 -10.99
CA VAL A 216 5.80 -26.71 -10.09
C VAL A 216 4.73 -25.71 -10.47
N ALA A 217 5.08 -24.43 -10.68
CA ALA A 217 4.13 -23.42 -11.13
C ALA A 217 3.51 -23.75 -12.49
N TYR A 218 4.29 -24.30 -13.42
CA TYR A 218 3.81 -24.73 -14.74
C TYR A 218 2.88 -25.94 -14.64
N SER A 219 3.23 -26.98 -13.88
CA SER A 219 2.40 -28.18 -13.70
C SER A 219 1.08 -27.89 -12.98
N LEU A 220 1.07 -26.96 -12.04
CA LEU A 220 -0.15 -26.45 -11.38
C LEU A 220 -1.01 -25.55 -12.29
N GLY A 221 -0.48 -25.15 -13.45
CA GLY A 221 -1.14 -24.20 -14.34
C GLY A 221 -1.15 -22.77 -13.78
N ILE A 222 -0.28 -22.44 -12.84
CA ILE A 222 -0.04 -21.05 -12.38
C ILE A 222 0.58 -20.26 -13.53
N THR A 223 1.55 -20.86 -14.22
CA THR A 223 2.13 -20.30 -15.44
C THR A 223 1.82 -21.19 -16.65
N ASN A 224 1.91 -20.62 -17.86
CA ASN A 224 1.77 -21.34 -19.12
C ASN A 224 3.11 -21.44 -19.89
N ILE A 225 4.22 -21.23 -19.19
CA ILE A 225 5.57 -21.22 -19.76
C ILE A 225 6.31 -22.47 -19.29
N ASP A 226 6.78 -23.27 -20.22
CA ASP A 226 7.59 -24.45 -19.93
C ASP A 226 9.04 -24.04 -19.59
N PRO A 227 9.46 -24.14 -18.32
CA PRO A 227 10.78 -23.67 -17.91
C PRO A 227 11.91 -24.50 -18.49
N LEU A 228 11.73 -25.79 -18.75
CA LEU A 228 12.78 -26.66 -19.33
C LEU A 228 12.97 -26.34 -20.81
N LYS A 229 11.88 -26.18 -21.55
CA LYS A 229 11.92 -25.82 -22.96
C LYS A 229 12.70 -24.52 -23.22
N TYR A 230 12.59 -23.54 -22.32
CA TYR A 230 13.24 -22.24 -22.45
C TYR A 230 14.51 -22.10 -21.60
N GLY A 231 14.97 -23.17 -20.94
CA GLY A 231 16.19 -23.16 -20.13
C GLY A 231 16.14 -22.19 -18.94
N LEU A 232 14.94 -22.02 -18.34
CA LEU A 232 14.76 -21.10 -17.21
C LEU A 232 15.22 -21.74 -15.91
N LEU A 233 15.89 -20.94 -15.06
CA LEU A 233 16.46 -21.39 -13.80
C LEU A 233 15.47 -21.18 -12.65
N PHE A 234 15.19 -22.24 -11.89
CA PHE A 234 14.35 -22.19 -10.71
C PHE A 234 14.98 -21.37 -9.57
N GLU A 235 16.29 -21.38 -9.46
CA GLU A 235 17.05 -20.68 -8.44
C GLU A 235 16.96 -19.15 -8.55
N ARG A 236 16.51 -18.62 -9.69
CA ARG A 236 16.15 -17.21 -9.83
C ARG A 236 14.82 -16.87 -9.15
N PHE A 237 13.97 -17.86 -8.97
CA PHE A 237 12.67 -17.72 -8.30
C PHE A 237 12.76 -18.11 -6.82
N LEU A 238 13.28 -19.30 -6.51
CA LEU A 238 13.52 -19.77 -5.16
C LEU A 238 14.97 -20.27 -5.02
N ASN A 239 15.70 -19.64 -4.09
CA ASN A 239 17.07 -20.04 -3.77
C ASN A 239 17.18 -20.30 -2.26
N PRO A 240 17.48 -21.52 -1.80
CA PRO A 240 17.66 -21.84 -0.38
C PRO A 240 18.75 -21.03 0.32
N GLU A 241 19.77 -20.56 -0.45
CA GLU A 241 20.86 -19.74 0.08
C GLU A 241 20.44 -18.27 0.30
N ARG A 242 19.37 -17.84 -0.37
CA ARG A 242 18.81 -16.49 -0.25
C ARG A 242 17.38 -16.58 0.30
N ILE A 243 17.23 -16.40 1.61
CA ILE A 243 15.91 -16.40 2.26
C ILE A 243 15.17 -15.12 1.85
N SER A 244 14.39 -15.21 0.78
CA SER A 244 13.43 -14.19 0.37
C SER A 244 12.10 -14.87 0.07
N MET A 245 11.00 -14.22 0.44
CA MET A 245 9.67 -14.71 0.11
C MET A 245 9.51 -14.77 -1.42
N PRO A 246 8.96 -15.86 -1.97
CA PRO A 246 8.65 -15.93 -3.40
C PRO A 246 7.59 -14.88 -3.76
N ASP A 247 7.76 -14.29 -4.94
CA ASP A 247 6.82 -13.35 -5.51
C ASP A 247 6.31 -13.91 -6.85
N ILE A 248 5.02 -14.23 -6.90
CA ILE A 248 4.37 -14.72 -8.12
C ILE A 248 3.48 -13.62 -8.67
N ASP A 249 3.96 -12.98 -9.73
CA ASP A 249 3.22 -11.97 -10.47
C ASP A 249 2.13 -12.59 -11.34
N ILE A 250 0.87 -12.23 -11.11
CA ILE A 250 -0.27 -12.78 -11.83
C ILE A 250 -1.09 -11.65 -12.45
N ASP A 251 -1.34 -11.76 -13.74
CA ASP A 251 -2.18 -10.82 -14.48
C ASP A 251 -3.57 -11.42 -14.68
N PHE A 252 -4.61 -10.75 -14.18
CA PHE A 252 -6.02 -11.11 -14.41
C PHE A 252 -6.68 -10.13 -15.37
N CYS A 253 -7.76 -10.59 -16.02
CA CYS A 253 -8.64 -9.73 -16.79
C CYS A 253 -9.02 -8.48 -15.96
N PHE A 254 -8.76 -7.30 -16.52
CA PHE A 254 -8.98 -6.03 -15.82
C PHE A 254 -10.45 -5.85 -15.38
N GLU A 255 -11.40 -6.25 -16.21
CA GLU A 255 -12.83 -6.09 -15.94
C GLU A 255 -13.33 -7.01 -14.82
N ARG A 256 -12.73 -8.21 -14.69
CA ARG A 256 -13.21 -9.25 -13.78
C ARG A 256 -12.25 -9.57 -12.62
N ARG A 257 -11.15 -8.83 -12.48
CA ARG A 257 -10.17 -9.03 -11.39
C ARG A 257 -10.81 -8.94 -9.99
N SER A 258 -11.79 -8.07 -9.82
CA SER A 258 -12.52 -7.92 -8.56
C SER A 258 -13.18 -9.21 -8.09
N GLU A 259 -13.73 -10.02 -9.00
CA GLU A 259 -14.36 -11.31 -8.68
C GLU A 259 -13.34 -12.29 -8.04
N VAL A 260 -12.09 -12.28 -8.51
CA VAL A 260 -11.02 -13.11 -7.92
C VAL A 260 -10.64 -12.60 -6.54
N ILE A 261 -10.54 -11.28 -6.36
CA ILE A 261 -10.25 -10.67 -5.05
C ILE A 261 -11.37 -11.01 -4.07
N ASP A 262 -12.63 -10.88 -4.48
CA ASP A 262 -13.79 -11.21 -3.64
C ASP A 262 -13.79 -12.69 -3.23
N TYR A 263 -13.45 -13.59 -4.16
CA TYR A 263 -13.29 -15.02 -3.84
C TYR A 263 -12.22 -15.25 -2.77
N VAL A 264 -11.05 -14.62 -2.90
CA VAL A 264 -9.96 -14.74 -1.93
C VAL A 264 -10.38 -14.20 -0.56
N VAL A 265 -11.05 -13.04 -0.52
CA VAL A 265 -11.59 -12.44 0.71
C VAL A 265 -12.62 -13.37 1.38
N GLN A 266 -13.53 -13.94 0.60
CA GLN A 266 -14.56 -14.86 1.12
C GLN A 266 -13.97 -16.17 1.63
N LYS A 267 -12.95 -16.71 0.95
CA LYS A 267 -12.36 -18.00 1.28
C LYS A 267 -11.37 -17.93 2.43
N TYR A 268 -10.53 -16.91 2.47
CA TYR A 268 -9.43 -16.79 3.43
C TYR A 268 -9.73 -15.82 4.58
N GLY A 269 -10.79 -15.04 4.50
CA GLY A 269 -11.21 -14.06 5.50
C GLY A 269 -10.81 -12.63 5.17
N ALA A 270 -11.70 -11.67 5.44
CA ALA A 270 -11.49 -10.25 5.17
C ALA A 270 -10.35 -9.65 6.02
N ASP A 271 -10.03 -10.28 7.14
CA ASP A 271 -8.92 -9.92 8.04
C ASP A 271 -7.57 -10.50 7.62
N HIS A 272 -7.55 -11.39 6.62
CA HIS A 272 -6.34 -12.01 6.05
C HIS A 272 -5.99 -11.49 4.66
N VAL A 273 -6.82 -10.63 4.07
CA VAL A 273 -6.64 -10.14 2.71
C VAL A 273 -6.61 -8.62 2.71
N ALA A 274 -5.57 -8.04 2.16
CA ALA A 274 -5.43 -6.60 2.02
C ALA A 274 -4.84 -6.24 0.65
N GLN A 275 -5.24 -5.08 0.14
CA GLN A 275 -4.58 -4.52 -1.03
C GLN A 275 -3.38 -3.69 -0.58
N ILE A 276 -2.24 -3.88 -1.25
CA ILE A 276 -1.03 -3.10 -0.98
C ILE A 276 -1.21 -1.70 -1.59
N ILE A 277 -0.94 -0.67 -0.78
CA ILE A 277 -0.95 0.72 -1.23
C ILE A 277 0.22 0.92 -2.20
N THR A 278 -0.10 1.42 -3.40
CA THR A 278 0.92 1.81 -4.38
C THR A 278 1.15 3.31 -4.29
N PHE A 279 2.34 3.71 -3.91
CA PHE A 279 2.75 5.12 -3.94
C PHE A 279 3.16 5.50 -5.35
N GLY A 280 2.42 6.45 -5.94
CA GLY A 280 2.78 7.05 -7.21
C GLY A 280 3.60 8.33 -7.01
N THR A 281 4.56 8.59 -7.90
CA THR A 281 5.25 9.86 -7.99
C THR A 281 4.96 10.51 -9.34
N MET A 282 4.90 11.84 -9.34
CA MET A 282 4.78 12.59 -10.60
C MET A 282 6.12 12.53 -11.34
N ALA A 283 6.14 11.89 -12.51
CA ALA A 283 7.31 11.94 -13.37
C ALA A 283 7.52 13.35 -13.94
N ALA A 284 8.78 13.74 -14.19
CA ALA A 284 9.15 15.11 -14.57
C ALA A 284 8.29 15.72 -15.70
N ARG A 285 8.10 14.99 -16.79
CA ARG A 285 7.25 15.47 -17.92
C ARG A 285 5.78 15.60 -17.56
N GLY A 286 5.26 14.67 -16.75
CA GLY A 286 3.89 14.72 -16.22
C GLY A 286 3.70 15.90 -15.29
N ALA A 287 4.62 16.09 -14.34
CA ALA A 287 4.61 17.22 -13.41
C ALA A 287 4.57 18.58 -14.13
N ILE A 288 5.42 18.79 -15.15
CA ILE A 288 5.43 20.04 -15.94
C ILE A 288 4.07 20.28 -16.58
N ARG A 289 3.45 19.24 -17.20
CA ARG A 289 2.14 19.41 -17.85
C ARG A 289 1.01 19.65 -16.86
N ASP A 290 0.98 18.94 -15.76
CA ASP A 290 -0.06 19.06 -14.74
C ASP A 290 0.01 20.40 -14.01
N VAL A 291 1.22 20.85 -13.64
CA VAL A 291 1.44 22.17 -13.05
C VAL A 291 1.07 23.28 -14.05
N GLY A 292 1.51 23.16 -15.31
CA GLY A 292 1.17 24.13 -16.36
C GLY A 292 -0.35 24.24 -16.56
N ARG A 293 -1.07 23.12 -16.56
CA ARG A 293 -2.53 23.10 -16.62
C ARG A 293 -3.16 23.79 -15.39
N ALA A 294 -2.70 23.43 -14.19
CA ALA A 294 -3.18 24.02 -12.94
C ALA A 294 -2.97 25.54 -12.87
N LEU A 295 -1.84 26.01 -13.41
CA LEU A 295 -1.50 27.44 -13.50
C LEU A 295 -2.17 28.19 -14.69
N SER A 296 -3.07 27.51 -15.43
CA SER A 296 -3.76 28.09 -16.62
C SER A 296 -2.80 28.46 -17.76
N MET A 297 -1.63 27.87 -17.86
CA MET A 297 -0.68 28.12 -18.94
C MET A 297 -1.16 27.51 -20.27
N PRO A 298 -0.86 28.09 -21.43
CA PRO A 298 -1.19 27.52 -22.73
C PRO A 298 -0.52 26.15 -22.91
N TYR A 299 -1.31 25.14 -23.29
CA TYR A 299 -0.81 23.76 -23.42
C TYR A 299 0.41 23.64 -24.35
N GLY A 300 0.39 24.38 -25.49
CA GLY A 300 1.48 24.32 -26.47
C GLY A 300 2.83 24.79 -25.91
N ASP A 301 2.84 25.75 -25.01
CA ASP A 301 4.07 26.26 -24.39
C ASP A 301 4.56 25.31 -23.30
N VAL A 302 3.66 24.78 -22.48
CA VAL A 302 3.97 23.78 -21.48
C VAL A 302 4.50 22.50 -22.10
N ASP A 303 3.90 22.04 -23.20
CA ASP A 303 4.32 20.80 -23.89
C ASP A 303 5.70 20.96 -24.56
N LYS A 304 6.03 22.15 -25.09
CA LYS A 304 7.39 22.43 -25.56
C LYS A 304 8.43 22.26 -24.46
N VAL A 305 8.17 22.81 -23.25
CA VAL A 305 9.08 22.66 -22.10
C VAL A 305 9.16 21.19 -21.66
N ALA A 306 8.03 20.52 -21.54
CA ALA A 306 7.99 19.11 -21.15
C ALA A 306 8.78 18.21 -22.12
N LYS A 307 8.83 18.54 -23.41
CA LYS A 307 9.57 17.79 -24.43
C LYS A 307 11.10 18.00 -24.35
N LEU A 308 11.57 19.05 -23.71
CA LEU A 308 13.00 19.27 -23.48
C LEU A 308 13.58 18.31 -22.45
N VAL A 309 12.76 17.77 -21.54
CA VAL A 309 13.21 16.77 -20.58
C VAL A 309 13.61 15.49 -21.34
N PRO A 310 14.82 14.92 -21.15
CA PRO A 310 15.25 13.68 -21.79
C PRO A 310 14.32 12.48 -21.52
N VAL A 311 14.31 11.49 -22.45
CA VAL A 311 13.56 10.24 -22.28
C VAL A 311 14.43 9.23 -21.57
N GLU A 312 14.61 9.41 -20.27
CA GLU A 312 15.36 8.50 -19.42
C GLU A 312 14.49 7.96 -18.28
N LEU A 313 14.78 6.74 -17.84
CA LEU A 313 14.08 6.15 -16.71
C LEU A 313 14.44 6.91 -15.42
N ASN A 314 13.43 7.31 -14.66
CA ASN A 314 13.57 8.05 -13.39
C ASN A 314 14.28 9.41 -13.53
N ILE A 315 14.20 10.06 -14.69
CA ILE A 315 14.69 11.43 -14.87
C ILE A 315 13.94 12.39 -13.92
N THR A 316 14.69 13.21 -13.20
CA THR A 316 14.15 14.31 -12.38
C THR A 316 14.27 15.63 -13.13
N ILE A 317 13.49 16.64 -12.72
CA ILE A 317 13.61 18.00 -13.27
C ILE A 317 15.01 18.55 -12.98
N GLU A 318 15.53 18.36 -11.77
CA GLU A 318 16.86 18.79 -11.38
C GLU A 318 17.95 18.18 -12.29
N LYS A 319 17.89 16.87 -12.55
CA LYS A 319 18.83 16.19 -13.45
C LYS A 319 18.71 16.76 -14.87
N ALA A 320 17.49 16.95 -15.38
CA ALA A 320 17.26 17.48 -16.70
C ALA A 320 17.71 18.96 -16.89
N LEU A 321 17.87 19.71 -15.80
CA LEU A 321 18.39 21.09 -15.85
C LEU A 321 19.92 21.14 -15.83
N ASN A 322 20.59 20.08 -15.43
CA ASN A 322 22.06 20.00 -15.36
C ASN A 322 22.69 19.29 -16.58
N ASP A 323 21.87 18.70 -17.44
CA ASP A 323 22.26 18.13 -18.74
C ASP A 323 22.16 19.19 -19.85
#